data_d41c518146f96f3c668cd41ab9ad7e70
#
_entry.id   d41c518146f96f3c668cd41ab9ad7e70
#
_cell.length_a   1.000
_cell.length_b   1.000
_cell.length_c   1.000
_cell.angle_alpha   90.00
_cell.angle_beta   90.00
_cell.angle_gamma   90.00
#
_symmetry.space_group_name_H-M   'P 1'
#
loop_
_entity.id
_entity.type
_entity.pdbx_description
1 polymer ?
#
loop_
_entity_poly.entity_id
_entity_poly.type
_entity_poly.pdbx_seq_one_letter_code
_entity_poly.pdbx_strand_id
1 'polypeptide(L)'
;MLLGRASFALNLEWKALKITLKTVSVIQGKFRRKRENLMKIETARRIDQIPPYLFAEIDKKKEEMRKKGMDLIDVGIGDPDLPTPKPIIERLKKSSEDPKNHRYPSYEGMIEFRKAAAQWFEKRFGVKFDPRAEVLALIGSKEGIAHIPLAFVNPGDYVLVPSPGYPVYRVSTLFAGGIPYFLPLRKENGFLPNLSEIPESIAEKAKLLFINYPNNPTSAIAEKPFFEEVLAFAQRYQIIVCHDAAYSEVAFDGYRPLSFFEIEGAKEIGIEFHSLSKTFNMTGWRIGFAVGCSEIISVLGRVKTNIDSGIFQAIQEAGIAALNHFDTPLPEIIEVYKRRRDVMIKGLREIGLEVDEPKATFYLWIRVPKGYTSAQFAALLLERGGIVATPGNGFGEEGEGYIRMALTVDEKRLQEAIERLKKIKF
;
A
#
# COMPACT_ATOMS: atom_id res chain seq x y z
N MET A 1 -15.91 23.01 82.80
CA MET A 1 -15.23 21.74 82.40
C MET A 1 -15.53 21.32 80.95
N LEU A 2 -16.19 22.13 80.12
CA LEU A 2 -16.57 21.79 78.73
C LEU A 2 -15.66 22.41 77.65
N LEU A 3 -14.89 23.44 77.96
CA LEU A 3 -14.00 24.13 77.00
C LEU A 3 -12.66 23.42 76.78
N GLY A 4 -12.17 22.57 77.66
CA GLY A 4 -10.92 21.82 77.57
C GLY A 4 -10.97 20.60 76.64
N ARG A 5 -12.16 19.99 76.45
CA ARG A 5 -12.32 18.79 75.61
C ARG A 5 -12.38 19.11 74.11
N ALA A 6 -12.93 20.26 73.74
CA ALA A 6 -13.00 20.69 72.35
C ALA A 6 -11.63 21.06 71.72
N SER A 7 -10.76 21.67 72.55
CA SER A 7 -9.39 22.04 72.12
C SER A 7 -8.47 20.84 71.95
N PHE A 8 -8.71 19.74 72.71
CA PHE A 8 -7.93 18.52 72.62
C PHE A 8 -8.30 17.68 71.36
N ALA A 9 -9.58 17.65 71.01
CA ALA A 9 -10.11 16.96 69.83
C ALA A 9 -9.62 17.62 68.53
N LEU A 10 -9.68 18.96 68.44
CA LEU A 10 -9.17 19.74 67.32
C LEU A 10 -7.67 19.57 67.10
N ASN A 11 -6.87 19.46 68.19
CA ASN A 11 -5.43 19.25 68.09
C ASN A 11 -5.08 17.82 67.59
N LEU A 12 -5.89 16.82 67.87
CA LEU A 12 -5.72 15.46 67.39
C LEU A 12 -6.07 15.35 65.89
N GLU A 13 -7.14 16.00 65.46
CA GLU A 13 -7.53 16.04 64.03
C GLU A 13 -6.46 16.80 63.19
N TRP A 14 -5.91 17.94 63.67
CA TRP A 14 -4.84 18.64 63.02
C TRP A 14 -3.53 17.86 62.95
N LYS A 15 -3.21 17.03 63.96
CA LYS A 15 -2.04 16.10 63.93
C LYS A 15 -2.26 14.97 62.95
N ALA A 16 -3.50 14.39 62.88
CA ALA A 16 -3.84 13.33 61.95
C ALA A 16 -3.80 13.85 60.49
N LEU A 17 -4.34 15.07 60.25
CA LEU A 17 -4.32 15.69 58.92
C LEU A 17 -2.88 15.98 58.45
N LYS A 18 -1.98 16.46 59.35
CA LYS A 18 -0.56 16.69 59.02
C LYS A 18 0.21 15.42 58.75
N ILE A 19 -0.12 14.30 59.42
CA ILE A 19 0.48 13.00 59.17
C ILE A 19 -0.02 12.46 57.80
N THR A 20 -1.32 12.60 57.47
CA THR A 20 -1.87 12.20 56.20
C THR A 20 -1.28 12.99 55.05
N LEU A 21 -1.14 14.31 55.18
CA LEU A 21 -0.52 15.16 54.15
C LEU A 21 0.96 14.84 53.94
N LYS A 22 1.73 14.55 55.02
CA LYS A 22 3.12 14.08 54.91
C LYS A 22 3.22 12.72 54.20
N THR A 23 2.31 11.82 54.51
CA THR A 23 2.30 10.47 53.90
C THR A 23 1.93 10.55 52.41
N VAL A 24 0.97 11.39 52.04
CA VAL A 24 0.58 11.65 50.63
C VAL A 24 1.76 12.30 49.88
N SER A 25 2.45 13.26 50.46
CA SER A 25 3.63 13.91 49.88
C SER A 25 4.81 12.93 49.69
N VAL A 26 5.04 12.00 50.63
CA VAL A 26 6.07 10.97 50.55
C VAL A 26 5.72 9.95 49.47
N ILE A 27 4.44 9.58 49.38
CA ILE A 27 3.90 8.65 48.34
C ILE A 27 4.01 9.31 46.95
N GLN A 28 3.59 10.57 46.81
CA GLN A 28 3.75 11.32 45.56
C GLN A 28 5.21 11.50 45.18
N GLY A 29 6.10 11.81 46.14
CA GLY A 29 7.55 11.87 45.89
C GLY A 29 8.16 10.53 45.48
N LYS A 30 7.69 9.40 46.05
CA LYS A 30 8.12 8.05 45.61
C LYS A 30 7.60 7.68 44.22
N PHE A 31 6.34 8.07 43.87
CA PHE A 31 5.79 7.88 42.53
C PHE A 31 6.50 8.80 41.51
N ARG A 32 6.88 10.02 41.88
CA ARG A 32 7.60 10.93 41.01
C ARG A 32 9.03 10.41 40.76
N ARG A 33 9.77 9.98 41.82
CA ARG A 33 11.12 9.35 41.68
C ARG A 33 11.06 8.01 40.90
N LYS A 34 9.97 7.25 40.99
CA LYS A 34 9.81 6.03 40.21
C LYS A 34 9.56 6.30 38.72
N ARG A 35 8.99 7.47 38.36
CA ARG A 35 8.89 7.94 36.97
C ARG A 35 10.21 8.50 36.43
N GLU A 36 11.02 9.11 37.27
CA GLU A 36 12.34 9.66 36.89
C GLU A 36 13.39 8.55 36.62
N ASN A 37 13.16 7.33 37.12
CA ASN A 37 14.01 6.16 36.90
C ASN A 37 13.45 5.21 35.80
N LEU A 38 12.42 5.59 35.05
CA LEU A 38 12.00 4.85 33.87
C LEU A 38 13.02 5.07 32.76
N MET A 39 13.53 3.96 32.22
CA MET A 39 14.40 3.98 31.05
C MET A 39 13.74 4.82 29.94
N LYS A 40 14.41 5.87 29.51
CA LYS A 40 13.97 6.69 28.38
C LYS A 40 14.23 5.88 27.11
N ILE A 41 13.16 5.38 26.52
CA ILE A 41 13.24 4.68 25.24
C ILE A 41 13.35 5.73 24.13
N GLU A 42 14.47 5.75 23.45
CA GLU A 42 14.70 6.62 22.30
C GLU A 42 14.51 5.84 21.01
N THR A 43 13.72 6.40 20.08
CA THR A 43 13.52 5.83 18.74
C THR A 43 14.69 6.18 17.83
N ALA A 44 14.91 5.37 16.79
CA ALA A 44 15.87 5.73 15.74
C ALA A 44 15.35 6.96 14.97
N ARG A 45 16.24 7.92 14.62
CA ARG A 45 15.88 9.18 13.93
C ARG A 45 15.04 8.97 12.67
N ARG A 46 15.26 7.87 11.96
CA ARG A 46 14.48 7.53 10.77
C ARG A 46 12.99 7.29 11.07
N ILE A 47 12.63 6.86 12.29
CA ILE A 47 11.24 6.65 12.69
C ILE A 47 10.51 7.98 12.85
N ASP A 48 11.18 9.02 13.30
CA ASP A 48 10.60 10.36 13.48
C ASP A 48 10.24 11.02 12.13
N GLN A 49 10.83 10.54 11.02
CA GLN A 49 10.56 11.02 9.66
C GLN A 49 9.38 10.31 8.99
N ILE A 50 8.88 9.23 9.60
CA ILE A 50 7.78 8.45 9.04
C ILE A 50 6.46 9.04 9.52
N PRO A 51 5.59 9.50 8.60
CA PRO A 51 4.26 9.95 8.98
C PRO A 51 3.44 8.79 9.57
N PRO A 52 2.45 9.07 10.42
CA PRO A 52 1.49 8.07 10.84
C PRO A 52 0.92 7.32 9.64
N TYR A 53 0.75 6.00 9.78
CA TYR A 53 0.23 5.21 8.68
C TYR A 53 -1.23 5.59 8.41
N LEU A 54 -1.50 6.16 7.24
CA LEU A 54 -2.80 6.74 6.86
C LEU A 54 -4.00 5.83 7.18
N PHE A 55 -3.88 4.55 6.86
CA PHE A 55 -4.98 3.60 7.08
C PHE A 55 -5.25 3.32 8.56
N ALA A 56 -4.25 3.43 9.43
CA ALA A 56 -4.45 3.26 10.87
C ALA A 56 -5.28 4.40 11.49
N GLU A 57 -5.11 5.64 11.01
CA GLU A 57 -5.94 6.77 11.44
C GLU A 57 -7.38 6.63 10.94
N ILE A 58 -7.56 6.18 9.71
CA ILE A 58 -8.89 5.89 9.14
C ILE A 58 -9.57 4.78 9.95
N ASP A 59 -8.87 3.70 10.27
CA ASP A 59 -9.41 2.58 11.06
C ASP A 59 -9.86 3.02 12.45
N LYS A 60 -9.10 3.90 13.11
CA LYS A 60 -9.50 4.49 14.39
C LYS A 60 -10.81 5.26 14.28
N LYS A 61 -10.95 6.13 13.28
CA LYS A 61 -12.19 6.87 13.03
C LYS A 61 -13.37 5.96 12.72
N LYS A 62 -13.16 4.93 11.90
CA LYS A 62 -14.17 3.90 11.60
C LYS A 62 -14.68 3.23 12.87
N GLU A 63 -13.78 2.85 13.76
CA GLU A 63 -14.15 2.20 15.01
C GLU A 63 -14.96 3.14 15.93
N GLU A 64 -14.59 4.41 16.02
CA GLU A 64 -15.34 5.43 16.75
C GLU A 64 -16.78 5.59 16.20
N MET A 65 -16.95 5.59 14.87
CA MET A 65 -18.26 5.70 14.25
C MET A 65 -19.10 4.44 14.42
N ARG A 66 -18.50 3.25 14.34
CA ARG A 66 -19.18 1.97 14.64
C ARG A 66 -19.68 1.91 16.07
N LYS A 67 -18.90 2.41 17.05
CA LYS A 67 -19.31 2.51 18.45
C LYS A 67 -20.52 3.43 18.65
N LYS A 68 -20.72 4.40 17.75
CA LYS A 68 -21.92 5.28 17.72
C LYS A 68 -23.11 4.63 16.99
N GLY A 69 -23.01 3.37 16.58
CA GLY A 69 -24.07 2.63 15.88
C GLY A 69 -24.19 2.95 14.39
N MET A 70 -23.22 3.63 13.79
CA MET A 70 -23.25 3.96 12.37
C MET A 70 -22.91 2.74 11.51
N ASP A 71 -23.76 2.44 10.53
CA ASP A 71 -23.48 1.46 9.48
C ASP A 71 -22.53 2.06 8.44
N LEU A 72 -21.33 1.50 8.31
CA LEU A 72 -20.28 2.01 7.42
C LEU A 72 -20.21 1.23 6.13
N ILE A 73 -20.06 1.96 5.02
CA ILE A 73 -19.69 1.42 3.72
C ILE A 73 -18.22 1.82 3.46
N ASP A 74 -17.32 0.84 3.55
CA ASP A 74 -15.88 1.09 3.45
C ASP A 74 -15.38 0.92 2.03
N VAL A 75 -15.31 2.01 1.30
CA VAL A 75 -14.70 2.11 -0.03
C VAL A 75 -13.28 2.75 0.03
N GLY A 76 -12.70 2.90 1.22
CA GLY A 76 -11.37 3.49 1.40
C GLY A 76 -10.24 2.50 1.15
N ILE A 77 -10.42 1.22 1.48
CA ILE A 77 -9.38 0.20 1.40
C ILE A 77 -9.52 -0.62 0.12
N GLY A 78 -8.44 -0.70 -0.66
CA GLY A 78 -8.36 -1.55 -1.85
C GLY A 78 -8.02 -2.99 -1.50
N ASP A 79 -8.91 -3.66 -0.77
CA ASP A 79 -8.81 -5.07 -0.40
C ASP A 79 -9.90 -5.86 -1.11
N PRO A 80 -9.57 -6.68 -2.14
CA PRO A 80 -10.53 -7.51 -2.83
C PRO A 80 -11.43 -8.31 -1.91
N ASP A 81 -12.75 -8.14 -2.06
CA ASP A 81 -13.79 -8.78 -1.25
C ASP A 81 -14.26 -10.12 -1.82
N LEU A 82 -13.96 -10.40 -3.09
CA LEU A 82 -14.28 -11.67 -3.70
C LEU A 82 -13.38 -12.79 -3.16
N PRO A 83 -13.89 -14.01 -3.03
CA PRO A 83 -13.08 -15.14 -2.58
C PRO A 83 -12.00 -15.50 -3.61
N THR A 84 -10.89 -16.02 -3.11
CA THR A 84 -9.90 -16.70 -3.95
C THR A 84 -10.56 -17.83 -4.74
N PRO A 85 -10.30 -18.01 -6.05
CA PRO A 85 -10.89 -19.07 -6.87
C PRO A 85 -10.68 -20.47 -6.30
N LYS A 86 -11.73 -21.31 -6.37
CA LYS A 86 -11.76 -22.67 -5.79
C LYS A 86 -10.55 -23.55 -6.15
N PRO A 87 -10.10 -23.62 -7.42
CA PRO A 87 -8.95 -24.47 -7.79
C PRO A 87 -7.68 -24.10 -7.01
N ILE A 88 -7.47 -22.80 -6.71
CA ILE A 88 -6.33 -22.31 -5.95
C ILE A 88 -6.45 -22.75 -4.48
N ILE A 89 -7.66 -22.63 -3.91
CA ILE A 89 -7.94 -23.06 -2.53
C ILE A 89 -7.74 -24.58 -2.38
N GLU A 90 -8.24 -25.37 -3.31
CA GLU A 90 -8.07 -26.85 -3.27
C GLU A 90 -6.59 -27.25 -3.40
N ARG A 91 -5.81 -26.52 -4.21
CA ARG A 91 -4.36 -26.76 -4.26
C ARG A 91 -3.68 -26.47 -2.94
N LEU A 92 -4.05 -25.38 -2.26
CA LEU A 92 -3.52 -25.06 -0.93
C LEU A 92 -3.82 -26.18 0.07
N LYS A 93 -5.09 -26.61 0.16
CA LYS A 93 -5.52 -27.69 1.06
C LYS A 93 -4.67 -28.95 0.87
N LYS A 94 -4.59 -29.42 -0.38
CA LYS A 94 -3.80 -30.60 -0.73
C LYS A 94 -2.33 -30.44 -0.38
N SER A 95 -1.76 -29.27 -0.68
CA SER A 95 -0.32 -29.01 -0.44
C SER A 95 0.00 -28.81 1.03
N SER A 96 -0.94 -28.32 1.82
CA SER A 96 -0.75 -28.16 3.28
C SER A 96 -0.75 -29.48 4.06
N GLU A 97 -1.26 -30.55 3.46
CA GLU A 97 -1.23 -31.91 4.05
C GLU A 97 0.11 -32.63 3.80
N ASP A 98 0.92 -32.17 2.83
CA ASP A 98 2.23 -32.78 2.56
C ASP A 98 3.27 -32.29 3.60
N PRO A 99 3.81 -33.20 4.46
CA PRO A 99 4.76 -32.83 5.50
C PRO A 99 6.08 -32.27 4.94
N LYS A 100 6.40 -32.49 3.67
CA LYS A 100 7.57 -31.87 3.03
C LYS A 100 7.46 -30.34 2.95
N ASN A 101 6.24 -29.84 2.84
CA ASN A 101 5.96 -28.41 2.80
C ASN A 101 6.06 -27.72 4.17
N HIS A 102 6.14 -28.47 5.28
CA HIS A 102 6.25 -27.89 6.63
C HIS A 102 7.66 -27.49 7.03
N ARG A 103 8.65 -27.73 6.17
CA ARG A 103 10.05 -27.33 6.38
C ARG A 103 10.30 -25.93 5.85
N TYR A 104 11.42 -25.34 6.26
CA TYR A 104 11.87 -24.07 5.67
C TYR A 104 11.91 -24.16 4.15
N PRO A 105 11.28 -23.22 3.44
CA PRO A 105 11.34 -23.15 1.97
C PRO A 105 12.71 -22.64 1.50
N SER A 106 12.94 -22.68 0.19
CA SER A 106 14.00 -21.89 -0.43
C SER A 106 13.73 -20.40 -0.19
N TYR A 107 14.75 -19.66 0.21
CA TYR A 107 14.63 -18.20 0.45
C TYR A 107 14.23 -17.41 -0.79
N GLU A 108 14.70 -17.87 -1.97
CA GLU A 108 14.36 -17.27 -3.27
C GLU A 108 12.98 -17.72 -3.79
N GLY A 109 12.36 -18.69 -3.13
CA GLY A 109 11.16 -19.38 -3.55
C GLY A 109 11.42 -20.67 -4.33
N MET A 110 10.41 -21.56 -4.34
CA MET A 110 10.47 -22.82 -5.07
C MET A 110 10.78 -22.57 -6.55
N ILE A 111 11.64 -23.39 -7.12
CA ILE A 111 11.98 -23.26 -8.55
C ILE A 111 10.76 -23.48 -9.45
N GLU A 112 9.82 -24.32 -9.01
CA GLU A 112 8.55 -24.57 -9.71
C GLU A 112 7.67 -23.32 -9.74
N PHE A 113 7.62 -22.55 -8.64
CA PHE A 113 6.89 -21.27 -8.59
C PHE A 113 7.55 -20.23 -9.50
N ARG A 114 8.87 -20.10 -9.43
CA ARG A 114 9.63 -19.18 -10.29
C ARG A 114 9.49 -19.52 -11.78
N LYS A 115 9.46 -20.83 -12.13
CA LYS A 115 9.16 -21.28 -13.50
C LYS A 115 7.76 -20.90 -13.93
N ALA A 116 6.75 -21.12 -13.06
CA ALA A 116 5.36 -20.74 -13.36
C ALA A 116 5.23 -19.22 -13.56
N ALA A 117 5.91 -18.41 -12.74
CA ALA A 117 5.94 -16.96 -12.90
C ALA A 117 6.59 -16.51 -14.23
N ALA A 118 7.75 -17.11 -14.60
CA ALA A 118 8.40 -16.83 -15.88
C ALA A 118 7.53 -17.22 -17.08
N GLN A 119 6.89 -18.38 -17.03
CA GLN A 119 5.97 -18.87 -18.09
C GLN A 119 4.73 -18.00 -18.22
N TRP A 120 4.15 -17.60 -17.09
CA TRP A 120 3.03 -16.65 -17.07
C TRP A 120 3.43 -15.32 -17.72
N PHE A 121 4.61 -14.80 -17.36
CA PHE A 121 5.12 -13.55 -17.90
C PHE A 121 5.35 -13.63 -19.42
N GLU A 122 5.98 -14.70 -19.89
CA GLU A 122 6.18 -14.96 -21.33
C GLU A 122 4.86 -15.03 -22.09
N LYS A 123 3.87 -15.78 -21.55
CA LYS A 123 2.54 -15.90 -22.15
C LYS A 123 1.81 -14.56 -22.21
N ARG A 124 1.96 -13.74 -21.17
CA ARG A 124 1.22 -12.48 -21.00
C ARG A 124 1.85 -11.32 -21.77
N PHE A 125 3.15 -11.20 -21.77
CA PHE A 125 3.89 -10.05 -22.29
C PHE A 125 4.86 -10.39 -23.42
N GLY A 126 5.07 -11.66 -23.73
CA GLY A 126 6.00 -12.11 -24.78
C GLY A 126 7.48 -12.04 -24.41
N VAL A 127 7.80 -11.74 -23.16
CA VAL A 127 9.17 -11.56 -22.67
C VAL A 127 9.61 -12.77 -21.84
N LYS A 128 10.79 -13.30 -22.12
CA LYS A 128 11.36 -14.47 -21.43
C LYS A 128 12.28 -14.07 -20.30
N PHE A 129 12.15 -14.76 -19.16
CA PHE A 129 13.04 -14.66 -18.02
C PHE A 129 13.59 -16.03 -17.63
N ASP A 130 14.86 -16.08 -17.23
CA ASP A 130 15.43 -17.27 -16.59
C ASP A 130 14.86 -17.40 -15.16
N PRO A 131 14.09 -18.46 -14.87
CA PRO A 131 13.52 -18.65 -13.54
C PRO A 131 14.57 -18.83 -12.42
N ARG A 132 15.84 -19.11 -12.76
CA ARG A 132 16.91 -19.29 -11.79
C ARG A 132 17.61 -17.99 -11.41
N ALA A 133 17.75 -17.06 -12.36
CA ALA A 133 18.54 -15.85 -12.19
C ALA A 133 17.70 -14.56 -12.19
N GLU A 134 16.53 -14.57 -12.85
CA GLU A 134 15.77 -13.37 -13.17
C GLU A 134 14.36 -13.32 -12.52
N VAL A 135 14.06 -14.29 -11.63
CA VAL A 135 12.76 -14.37 -10.92
C VAL A 135 13.00 -14.59 -9.43
N LEU A 136 12.32 -13.84 -8.58
CA LEU A 136 12.37 -13.95 -7.13
C LEU A 136 10.93 -14.01 -6.56
N ALA A 137 10.64 -15.03 -5.74
CA ALA A 137 9.37 -15.10 -5.01
C ALA A 137 9.35 -14.12 -3.83
N LEU A 138 8.21 -13.47 -3.61
CA LEU A 138 8.05 -12.40 -2.62
C LEU A 138 6.85 -12.69 -1.68
N ILE A 139 6.98 -12.34 -0.41
CA ILE A 139 5.87 -12.34 0.58
C ILE A 139 4.91 -11.18 0.26
N GLY A 140 4.32 -11.24 -0.95
CA GLY A 140 3.63 -10.16 -1.63
C GLY A 140 4.59 -9.11 -2.20
N SER A 141 4.17 -8.42 -3.29
CA SER A 141 5.01 -7.44 -3.99
C SER A 141 5.57 -6.33 -3.08
N LYS A 142 4.79 -5.94 -2.05
CA LYS A 142 5.20 -4.91 -1.08
C LYS A 142 6.53 -5.21 -0.38
N GLU A 143 6.83 -6.49 -0.13
CA GLU A 143 8.10 -6.89 0.48
C GLU A 143 9.27 -6.50 -0.43
N GLY A 144 9.26 -6.91 -1.70
CA GLY A 144 10.32 -6.58 -2.65
C GLY A 144 10.46 -5.06 -2.85
N ILE A 145 9.34 -4.35 -2.98
CA ILE A 145 9.31 -2.88 -3.09
C ILE A 145 9.92 -2.22 -1.85
N ALA A 146 9.66 -2.77 -0.66
CA ALA A 146 10.22 -2.24 0.58
C ALA A 146 11.72 -2.55 0.75
N HIS A 147 12.19 -3.65 0.19
CA HIS A 147 13.57 -4.09 0.32
C HIS A 147 14.51 -3.54 -0.74
N ILE A 148 14.02 -3.19 -1.95
CA ILE A 148 14.87 -2.74 -3.05
C ILE A 148 15.70 -1.49 -2.70
N PRO A 149 15.21 -0.48 -1.95
CA PRO A 149 16.07 0.62 -1.52
C PRO A 149 17.20 0.19 -0.59
N LEU A 150 16.97 -0.81 0.29
CA LEU A 150 18.04 -1.35 1.15
C LEU A 150 19.17 -2.00 0.34
N ALA A 151 18.87 -2.46 -0.88
CA ALA A 151 19.82 -3.11 -1.77
C ALA A 151 20.72 -2.12 -2.53
N PHE A 152 20.20 -0.92 -2.87
CA PHE A 152 20.86 -0.03 -3.84
C PHE A 152 21.01 1.42 -3.40
N VAL A 153 20.46 1.81 -2.24
CA VAL A 153 20.45 3.21 -1.77
C VAL A 153 21.34 3.36 -0.55
N ASN A 154 22.30 4.26 -0.64
CA ASN A 154 23.12 4.68 0.51
C ASN A 154 22.52 5.95 1.15
N PRO A 155 22.90 6.29 2.38
CA PRO A 155 22.53 7.56 2.98
C PRO A 155 22.95 8.75 2.11
N GLY A 156 21.96 9.58 1.75
CA GLY A 156 22.16 10.76 0.91
C GLY A 156 21.92 10.55 -0.59
N ASP A 157 21.76 9.31 -1.06
CA ASP A 157 21.30 9.04 -2.43
C ASP A 157 19.83 9.43 -2.62
N TYR A 158 19.45 9.84 -3.83
CA TYR A 158 18.06 10.13 -4.17
C TYR A 158 17.32 8.91 -4.70
N VAL A 159 16.03 8.85 -4.41
CA VAL A 159 15.07 7.92 -5.01
C VAL A 159 13.92 8.73 -5.59
N LEU A 160 13.64 8.55 -6.88
CA LEU A 160 12.55 9.21 -7.58
C LEU A 160 11.24 8.51 -7.27
N VAL A 161 10.29 9.22 -6.64
CA VAL A 161 9.06 8.65 -6.06
C VAL A 161 7.84 9.39 -6.60
N PRO A 162 6.85 8.72 -7.19
CA PRO A 162 5.62 9.36 -7.66
C PRO A 162 4.81 9.95 -6.50
N SER A 163 4.21 11.13 -6.70
CA SER A 163 3.30 11.79 -5.77
C SER A 163 2.11 12.38 -6.56
N PRO A 164 0.84 11.95 -6.26
CA PRO A 164 0.47 10.96 -5.28
C PRO A 164 1.00 9.57 -5.65
N GLY A 165 1.31 8.75 -4.63
CA GLY A 165 1.83 7.41 -4.84
C GLY A 165 1.63 6.49 -3.64
N TYR A 166 1.91 5.21 -3.84
CA TYR A 166 1.80 4.25 -2.76
C TYR A 166 2.83 4.55 -1.65
N PRO A 167 2.41 4.73 -0.38
CA PRO A 167 3.28 5.24 0.69
C PRO A 167 4.57 4.44 0.92
N VAL A 168 4.61 3.18 0.50
CA VAL A 168 5.79 2.32 0.69
C VAL A 168 7.03 2.85 -0.02
N TYR A 169 6.90 3.49 -1.18
CA TYR A 169 8.06 4.00 -1.93
C TYR A 169 8.85 5.02 -1.13
N ARG A 170 8.14 6.03 -0.57
CA ARG A 170 8.74 7.02 0.32
C ARG A 170 9.33 6.39 1.57
N VAL A 171 8.54 5.56 2.26
CA VAL A 171 8.93 5.01 3.57
C VAL A 171 10.14 4.09 3.45
N SER A 172 10.19 3.23 2.42
CA SER A 172 11.34 2.34 2.20
C SER A 172 12.61 3.10 1.84
N THR A 173 12.48 4.21 1.09
CA THR A 173 13.61 5.13 0.83
C THR A 173 14.19 5.68 2.14
N LEU A 174 13.32 6.17 3.05
CA LEU A 174 13.75 6.69 4.35
C LEU A 174 14.39 5.59 5.22
N PHE A 175 13.89 4.35 5.18
CA PHE A 175 14.49 3.23 5.89
C PHE A 175 15.90 2.91 5.41
N ALA A 176 16.17 3.07 4.12
CA ALA A 176 17.50 2.92 3.55
C ALA A 176 18.44 4.11 3.83
N GLY A 177 17.91 5.22 4.40
CA GLY A 177 18.66 6.46 4.61
C GLY A 177 18.73 7.35 3.37
N GLY A 178 18.01 7.00 2.30
CA GLY A 178 17.90 7.78 1.07
C GLY A 178 16.96 8.97 1.21
N ILE A 179 17.01 9.85 0.21
CA ILE A 179 16.20 11.06 0.11
C ILE A 179 15.13 10.84 -0.97
N PRO A 180 13.83 10.77 -0.62
CA PRO A 180 12.78 10.70 -1.63
C PRO A 180 12.66 12.05 -2.36
N TYR A 181 12.82 12.03 -3.68
CA TYR A 181 12.51 13.15 -4.56
C TYR A 181 11.16 12.89 -5.22
N PHE A 182 10.18 13.76 -4.94
CA PHE A 182 8.81 13.55 -5.39
C PHE A 182 8.62 14.00 -6.82
N LEU A 183 8.01 13.11 -7.63
CA LEU A 183 7.62 13.37 -9.01
C LEU A 183 6.11 13.67 -9.02
N PRO A 184 5.70 14.92 -9.30
CA PRO A 184 4.29 15.28 -9.30
C PRO A 184 3.51 14.57 -10.41
N LEU A 185 2.46 13.84 -10.04
CA LEU A 185 1.51 13.25 -10.97
C LEU A 185 0.30 14.18 -11.10
N ARG A 186 0.28 14.99 -12.15
CA ARG A 186 -0.76 16.00 -12.37
C ARG A 186 -1.76 15.54 -13.43
N LYS A 187 -3.02 15.98 -13.31
CA LYS A 187 -4.09 15.65 -14.27
C LYS A 187 -3.75 16.12 -15.70
N GLU A 188 -3.11 17.25 -15.81
CA GLU A 188 -2.72 17.87 -17.10
C GLU A 188 -1.77 16.97 -17.90
N ASN A 189 -0.99 16.13 -17.19
CA ASN A 189 -0.06 15.16 -17.79
C ASN A 189 -0.65 13.73 -17.74
N GLY A 190 -1.96 13.56 -17.58
CA GLY A 190 -2.59 12.24 -17.44
C GLY A 190 -2.09 11.45 -16.23
N PHE A 191 -1.63 12.11 -15.17
CA PHE A 191 -1.00 11.54 -13.99
C PHE A 191 0.27 10.72 -14.31
N LEU A 192 0.99 11.09 -15.36
CA LEU A 192 2.35 10.63 -15.65
C LEU A 192 3.35 11.68 -15.11
N PRO A 193 4.50 11.28 -14.56
CA PRO A 193 5.54 12.24 -14.17
C PRO A 193 6.18 12.86 -15.42
N ASN A 194 6.50 14.14 -15.33
CA ASN A 194 7.31 14.80 -16.34
C ASN A 194 8.80 14.65 -15.97
N LEU A 195 9.50 13.72 -16.64
CA LEU A 195 10.90 13.44 -16.34
C LEU A 195 11.84 14.60 -16.69
N SER A 196 11.44 15.49 -17.61
CA SER A 196 12.23 16.66 -18.01
C SER A 196 12.26 17.76 -16.93
N GLU A 197 11.35 17.73 -15.97
CA GLU A 197 11.33 18.65 -14.81
C GLU A 197 12.32 18.24 -13.70
N ILE A 198 12.95 17.07 -13.79
CA ILE A 198 13.89 16.59 -12.77
C ILE A 198 15.23 17.35 -12.96
N PRO A 199 15.70 18.09 -11.95
CA PRO A 199 17.00 18.75 -12.03
C PRO A 199 18.13 17.74 -12.27
N GLU A 200 19.07 18.06 -13.16
CA GLU A 200 20.19 17.19 -13.51
C GLU A 200 20.98 16.77 -12.27
N SER A 201 21.21 17.68 -11.33
CA SER A 201 21.90 17.42 -10.06
C SER A 201 21.18 16.43 -9.14
N ILE A 202 19.89 16.20 -9.33
CA ILE A 202 19.10 15.18 -8.64
C ILE A 202 19.19 13.86 -9.43
N ALA A 203 19.01 13.94 -10.75
CA ALA A 203 19.06 12.76 -11.62
C ALA A 203 20.41 12.01 -11.53
N GLU A 204 21.53 12.74 -11.52
CA GLU A 204 22.88 12.19 -11.37
C GLU A 204 23.11 11.42 -10.03
N LYS A 205 22.38 11.79 -8.99
CA LYS A 205 22.46 11.16 -7.66
C LYS A 205 21.34 10.17 -7.38
N ALA A 206 20.39 10.05 -8.30
CA ALA A 206 19.28 9.11 -8.15
C ALA A 206 19.74 7.68 -8.40
N LYS A 207 19.27 6.73 -7.60
CA LYS A 207 19.57 5.30 -7.72
C LYS A 207 18.38 4.51 -8.22
N LEU A 208 17.19 4.87 -7.81
CA LEU A 208 15.94 4.19 -8.16
C LEU A 208 14.92 5.19 -8.68
N LEU A 209 14.14 4.74 -9.65
CA LEU A 209 12.91 5.41 -10.12
C LEU A 209 11.75 4.44 -9.93
N PHE A 210 10.82 4.76 -9.03
CA PHE A 210 9.56 4.03 -8.90
C PHE A 210 8.53 4.54 -9.89
N ILE A 211 7.94 3.61 -10.65
CA ILE A 211 6.74 3.83 -11.46
C ILE A 211 5.69 2.80 -11.09
N ASN A 212 4.39 3.15 -11.22
CA ASN A 212 3.28 2.26 -10.91
C ASN A 212 2.16 2.49 -11.92
N TYR A 213 2.03 1.60 -12.89
CA TYR A 213 1.00 1.66 -13.92
C TYR A 213 0.49 0.24 -14.25
N PRO A 214 -0.85 0.03 -14.19
CA PRO A 214 -1.91 0.96 -13.80
C PRO A 214 -1.74 1.46 -12.36
N ASN A 215 -2.06 2.74 -12.14
CA ASN A 215 -1.63 3.48 -10.95
C ASN A 215 -2.58 3.37 -9.76
N ASN A 216 -2.02 3.23 -8.60
CA ASN A 216 -2.67 3.49 -7.32
C ASN A 216 -2.05 4.76 -6.70
N PRO A 217 -2.80 5.87 -6.53
CA PRO A 217 -4.27 5.90 -6.38
C PRO A 217 -5.05 6.39 -7.62
N THR A 218 -4.42 6.93 -8.65
CA THR A 218 -5.05 7.75 -9.69
C THR A 218 -5.81 6.94 -10.75
N SER A 219 -5.58 5.63 -10.84
CA SER A 219 -6.04 4.73 -11.91
C SER A 219 -5.53 5.08 -13.30
N ALA A 220 -4.55 5.96 -13.39
CA ALA A 220 -3.90 6.30 -14.63
C ALA A 220 -3.21 5.08 -15.25
N ILE A 221 -3.12 5.12 -16.57
CA ILE A 221 -2.43 4.10 -17.37
C ILE A 221 -1.22 4.72 -18.06
N ALA A 222 -0.26 3.88 -18.42
CA ALA A 222 0.90 4.30 -19.20
C ALA A 222 0.92 3.54 -20.53
N GLU A 223 1.19 4.28 -21.60
CA GLU A 223 1.35 3.74 -22.95
C GLU A 223 2.84 3.61 -23.30
N LYS A 224 3.13 2.92 -24.39
CA LYS A 224 4.49 2.63 -24.82
C LYS A 224 5.44 3.83 -24.87
N PRO A 225 5.05 5.01 -25.41
CA PRO A 225 5.95 6.17 -25.46
C PRO A 225 6.45 6.62 -24.08
N PHE A 226 5.62 6.54 -23.04
CA PHE A 226 6.06 6.87 -21.69
C PHE A 226 7.12 5.89 -21.17
N PHE A 227 6.94 4.60 -21.39
CA PHE A 227 7.94 3.61 -20.98
C PHE A 227 9.25 3.75 -21.75
N GLU A 228 9.20 4.15 -23.03
CA GLU A 228 10.39 4.49 -23.84
C GLU A 228 11.11 5.72 -23.27
N GLU A 229 10.38 6.76 -22.86
CA GLU A 229 10.94 7.95 -22.19
C GLU A 229 11.59 7.56 -20.84
N VAL A 230 10.92 6.74 -20.01
CA VAL A 230 11.46 6.23 -18.76
C VAL A 230 12.76 5.46 -18.99
N LEU A 231 12.80 4.61 -20.00
CA LEU A 231 14.00 3.84 -20.34
C LEU A 231 15.17 4.75 -20.73
N ALA A 232 14.93 5.69 -21.64
CA ALA A 232 15.95 6.64 -22.11
C ALA A 232 16.51 7.48 -20.96
N PHE A 233 15.63 8.00 -20.09
CA PHE A 233 16.03 8.74 -18.90
C PHE A 233 16.87 7.90 -17.95
N ALA A 234 16.40 6.69 -17.65
CA ALA A 234 17.06 5.80 -16.71
C ALA A 234 18.44 5.31 -17.23
N GLN A 235 18.56 5.03 -18.52
CA GLN A 235 19.86 4.69 -19.16
C GLN A 235 20.83 5.87 -19.10
N ARG A 236 20.37 7.10 -19.39
CA ARG A 236 21.20 8.30 -19.35
C ARG A 236 21.85 8.53 -17.99
N TYR A 237 21.08 8.32 -16.90
CA TYR A 237 21.52 8.61 -15.53
C TYR A 237 21.87 7.36 -14.72
N GLN A 238 21.86 6.17 -15.33
CA GLN A 238 22.16 4.88 -14.70
C GLN A 238 21.27 4.59 -13.47
N ILE A 239 19.98 4.80 -13.63
CA ILE A 239 18.96 4.64 -12.60
C ILE A 239 18.25 3.29 -12.80
N ILE A 240 18.04 2.53 -11.72
CA ILE A 240 17.24 1.30 -11.76
C ILE A 240 15.75 1.68 -11.81
N VAL A 241 15.02 1.15 -12.80
CA VAL A 241 13.57 1.32 -12.89
C VAL A 241 12.86 0.24 -12.09
N CYS A 242 12.06 0.64 -11.11
CA CYS A 242 11.25 -0.21 -10.25
C CYS A 242 9.78 -0.06 -10.63
N HIS A 243 9.25 -0.96 -11.46
CA HIS A 243 7.84 -0.93 -11.86
C HIS A 243 6.99 -1.77 -10.93
N ASP A 244 6.08 -1.13 -10.16
CA ASP A 244 5.05 -1.81 -9.37
C ASP A 244 3.84 -2.09 -10.27
N ALA A 245 3.75 -3.32 -10.79
CA ALA A 245 2.74 -3.77 -11.75
C ALA A 245 1.61 -4.58 -11.09
N ALA A 246 1.28 -4.29 -9.83
CA ALA A 246 0.30 -5.06 -9.06
C ALA A 246 -1.11 -5.08 -9.66
N TYR A 247 -1.44 -4.19 -10.59
CA TYR A 247 -2.74 -4.04 -11.22
C TYR A 247 -2.74 -4.39 -12.71
N SER A 248 -1.69 -5.01 -13.23
CA SER A 248 -1.56 -5.38 -14.66
C SER A 248 -2.71 -6.22 -15.20
N GLU A 249 -3.34 -7.01 -14.34
CA GLU A 249 -4.45 -7.89 -14.73
C GLU A 249 -5.84 -7.34 -14.35
N VAL A 250 -5.91 -6.18 -13.70
CA VAL A 250 -7.18 -5.52 -13.37
C VAL A 250 -7.43 -4.43 -14.41
N ALA A 251 -7.89 -4.83 -15.58
CA ALA A 251 -8.14 -3.93 -16.72
C ALA A 251 -9.49 -4.23 -17.38
N PHE A 252 -10.10 -3.21 -17.99
CA PHE A 252 -11.46 -3.22 -18.49
C PHE A 252 -11.51 -2.91 -19.99
N ASP A 253 -12.62 -3.29 -20.63
CA ASP A 253 -12.99 -2.88 -21.99
C ASP A 253 -11.92 -3.19 -23.04
N GLY A 254 -11.23 -4.31 -22.88
CA GLY A 254 -10.18 -4.76 -23.80
C GLY A 254 -8.85 -4.02 -23.68
N TYR A 255 -8.71 -3.07 -22.73
CA TYR A 255 -7.42 -2.47 -22.47
C TYR A 255 -6.43 -3.50 -21.93
N ARG A 256 -5.21 -3.50 -22.47
CA ARG A 256 -4.13 -4.40 -22.09
C ARG A 256 -2.99 -3.58 -21.50
N PRO A 257 -2.82 -3.55 -20.17
CA PRO A 257 -1.65 -2.93 -19.57
C PRO A 257 -0.34 -3.52 -20.10
N LEU A 258 0.63 -2.66 -20.38
CA LEU A 258 1.96 -3.04 -20.82
C LEU A 258 2.86 -3.35 -19.62
N SER A 259 3.81 -4.24 -19.83
CA SER A 259 5.00 -4.35 -18.98
C SER A 259 6.09 -3.39 -19.44
N PHE A 260 6.87 -2.86 -18.51
CA PHE A 260 8.08 -2.10 -18.83
C PHE A 260 9.05 -2.93 -19.71
N PHE A 261 9.06 -4.23 -19.52
CA PHE A 261 9.94 -5.14 -20.27
C PHE A 261 9.50 -5.42 -21.71
N GLU A 262 8.34 -4.93 -22.16
CA GLU A 262 7.98 -4.94 -23.58
C GLU A 262 8.75 -3.85 -24.37
N ILE A 263 9.54 -3.02 -23.68
CA ILE A 263 10.44 -2.03 -24.29
C ILE A 263 11.85 -2.66 -24.43
N GLU A 264 12.38 -2.63 -25.64
CA GLU A 264 13.71 -3.17 -25.93
C GLU A 264 14.79 -2.44 -25.11
N GLY A 265 15.67 -3.19 -24.43
CA GLY A 265 16.70 -2.68 -23.53
C GLY A 265 16.26 -2.47 -22.08
N ALA A 266 14.96 -2.54 -21.76
CA ALA A 266 14.47 -2.36 -20.39
C ALA A 266 14.93 -3.45 -19.42
N LYS A 267 15.17 -4.66 -19.94
CA LYS A 267 15.59 -5.82 -19.14
C LYS A 267 16.93 -5.62 -18.44
N GLU A 268 17.79 -4.77 -18.97
CA GLU A 268 19.14 -4.52 -18.45
C GLU A 268 19.15 -3.69 -17.17
N ILE A 269 18.11 -2.84 -16.97
CA ILE A 269 18.08 -1.86 -15.88
C ILE A 269 16.79 -1.89 -15.07
N GLY A 270 15.89 -2.84 -15.36
CA GLY A 270 14.55 -2.87 -14.75
C GLY A 270 14.35 -4.02 -13.77
N ILE A 271 13.43 -3.77 -12.83
CA ILE A 271 12.79 -4.78 -12.02
C ILE A 271 11.28 -4.48 -11.95
N GLU A 272 10.46 -5.51 -12.12
CA GLU A 272 9.01 -5.40 -12.10
C GLU A 272 8.43 -6.29 -11.00
N PHE A 273 7.49 -5.74 -10.21
CA PHE A 273 6.88 -6.40 -9.07
C PHE A 273 5.44 -6.78 -9.37
N HIS A 274 5.12 -8.07 -9.26
CA HIS A 274 3.78 -8.61 -9.48
C HIS A 274 3.17 -9.16 -8.19
N SER A 275 1.86 -9.02 -8.06
CA SER A 275 1.12 -9.46 -6.88
C SER A 275 -0.05 -10.36 -7.27
N LEU A 276 -0.13 -11.55 -6.68
CA LEU A 276 -1.30 -12.40 -6.83
C LEU A 276 -2.50 -11.90 -6.01
N SER A 277 -2.25 -10.94 -5.10
CA SER A 277 -3.26 -10.36 -4.21
C SER A 277 -4.42 -9.73 -4.98
N LYS A 278 -4.14 -9.02 -6.08
CA LYS A 278 -5.14 -8.24 -6.82
C LYS A 278 -5.73 -9.04 -7.99
N THR A 279 -4.91 -9.87 -8.61
CA THR A 279 -5.28 -10.70 -9.75
C THR A 279 -6.21 -11.84 -9.35
N PHE A 280 -5.97 -12.48 -8.19
CA PHE A 280 -6.68 -13.70 -7.79
C PHE A 280 -7.34 -13.59 -6.40
N ASN A 281 -7.55 -12.38 -5.88
CA ASN A 281 -8.14 -12.16 -4.55
C ASN A 281 -7.36 -12.89 -3.43
N MET A 282 -6.04 -12.85 -3.49
CA MET A 282 -5.13 -13.54 -2.56
C MET A 282 -4.42 -12.57 -1.61
N THR A 283 -5.09 -11.51 -1.16
CA THR A 283 -4.46 -10.45 -0.34
C THR A 283 -3.88 -10.97 0.96
N GLY A 284 -4.62 -11.82 1.67
CA GLY A 284 -4.20 -12.44 2.92
C GLY A 284 -3.14 -13.53 2.78
N TRP A 285 -2.92 -14.06 1.57
CA TRP A 285 -2.01 -15.17 1.31
C TRP A 285 -0.55 -14.76 1.25
N ARG A 286 -0.28 -13.47 1.04
CA ARG A 286 1.05 -12.88 1.01
C ARG A 286 1.98 -13.52 -0.02
N ILE A 287 1.58 -13.56 -1.29
CA ILE A 287 2.37 -14.10 -2.39
C ILE A 287 2.43 -13.14 -3.58
N GLY A 288 3.60 -13.00 -4.15
CA GLY A 288 3.93 -12.25 -5.34
C GLY A 288 5.29 -12.67 -5.85
N PHE A 289 5.80 -11.97 -6.85
CA PHE A 289 7.13 -12.21 -7.39
C PHE A 289 7.69 -10.93 -8.01
N ALA A 290 9.02 -10.89 -8.16
CA ALA A 290 9.71 -9.92 -8.98
C ALA A 290 10.36 -10.63 -10.18
N VAL A 291 10.39 -9.93 -11.31
CA VAL A 291 11.18 -10.30 -12.49
C VAL A 291 12.06 -9.13 -12.89
N GLY A 292 13.22 -9.39 -13.51
CA GLY A 292 14.08 -8.30 -13.97
C GLY A 292 15.51 -8.71 -14.24
N CYS A 293 16.37 -7.71 -14.33
CA CYS A 293 17.81 -7.86 -14.47
C CYS A 293 18.38 -8.82 -13.42
N SER A 294 19.18 -9.81 -13.85
CA SER A 294 19.72 -10.84 -12.98
C SER A 294 20.54 -10.29 -11.82
N GLU A 295 21.32 -9.24 -12.07
CA GLU A 295 22.13 -8.57 -11.06
C GLU A 295 21.25 -7.90 -10.01
N ILE A 296 20.17 -7.22 -10.43
CA ILE A 296 19.22 -6.56 -9.54
C ILE A 296 18.48 -7.61 -8.69
N ILE A 297 18.01 -8.67 -9.30
CA ILE A 297 17.34 -9.80 -8.63
C ILE A 297 18.27 -10.47 -7.61
N SER A 298 19.54 -10.69 -7.97
CA SER A 298 20.54 -11.30 -7.08
C SER A 298 20.78 -10.45 -5.83
N VAL A 299 20.95 -9.12 -5.99
CA VAL A 299 21.22 -8.21 -4.86
C VAL A 299 19.99 -8.06 -3.98
N LEU A 300 18.78 -7.94 -4.56
CA LEU A 300 17.52 -7.96 -3.81
C LEU A 300 17.36 -9.30 -3.05
N GLY A 301 17.69 -10.43 -3.68
CA GLY A 301 17.68 -11.75 -3.05
C GLY A 301 18.60 -11.83 -1.82
N ARG A 302 19.78 -11.21 -1.86
CA ARG A 302 20.68 -11.10 -0.70
C ARG A 302 20.06 -10.33 0.46
N VAL A 303 19.35 -9.23 0.20
CA VAL A 303 18.63 -8.50 1.25
C VAL A 303 17.52 -9.38 1.82
N LYS A 304 16.69 -9.97 0.95
CA LYS A 304 15.58 -10.84 1.36
C LYS A 304 16.04 -12.00 2.24
N THR A 305 17.04 -12.74 1.85
CA THR A 305 17.53 -13.92 2.58
C THR A 305 18.09 -13.59 3.96
N ASN A 306 18.44 -12.33 4.23
CA ASN A 306 18.88 -11.86 5.54
C ASN A 306 17.75 -11.23 6.38
N ILE A 307 16.53 -11.10 5.85
CA ILE A 307 15.38 -10.51 6.53
C ILE A 307 14.31 -11.57 6.83
N ASP A 308 14.01 -12.46 5.89
CA ASP A 308 12.99 -13.49 6.02
C ASP A 308 13.47 -14.87 5.59
N SER A 309 12.65 -15.89 5.88
CA SER A 309 12.94 -17.30 5.54
C SER A 309 12.08 -17.83 4.38
N GLY A 310 11.49 -16.93 3.57
CA GLY A 310 10.71 -17.30 2.40
C GLY A 310 9.22 -17.58 2.70
N ILE A 311 8.51 -18.01 1.67
CA ILE A 311 7.06 -18.21 1.69
C ILE A 311 6.76 -19.68 1.98
N PHE A 312 5.77 -19.96 2.82
CA PHE A 312 5.26 -21.32 3.03
C PHE A 312 5.01 -22.04 1.71
N GLN A 313 5.60 -23.25 1.56
CA GLN A 313 5.61 -23.95 0.27
C GLN A 313 4.21 -24.24 -0.27
N ALA A 314 3.24 -24.55 0.61
CA ALA A 314 1.87 -24.80 0.18
C ALA A 314 1.20 -23.55 -0.44
N ILE A 315 1.56 -22.35 -0.01
CA ILE A 315 1.11 -21.10 -0.64
C ILE A 315 1.76 -20.94 -2.02
N GLN A 316 3.03 -21.30 -2.19
CA GLN A 316 3.69 -21.25 -3.50
C GLN A 316 3.08 -22.26 -4.48
N GLU A 317 2.74 -23.46 -4.01
CA GLU A 317 2.03 -24.46 -4.80
C GLU A 317 0.64 -23.94 -5.28
N ALA A 318 -0.07 -23.26 -4.40
CA ALA A 318 -1.33 -22.60 -4.78
C ALA A 318 -1.10 -21.44 -5.77
N GLY A 319 0.00 -20.70 -5.62
CA GLY A 319 0.43 -19.68 -6.57
C GLY A 319 0.76 -20.25 -7.95
N ILE A 320 1.38 -21.42 -8.02
CA ILE A 320 1.60 -22.15 -9.30
C ILE A 320 0.24 -22.46 -9.96
N ALA A 321 -0.73 -22.96 -9.20
CA ALA A 321 -2.07 -23.24 -9.74
C ALA A 321 -2.75 -21.95 -10.26
N ALA A 322 -2.58 -20.83 -9.55
CA ALA A 322 -3.10 -19.54 -9.99
C ALA A 322 -2.50 -19.08 -11.32
N LEU A 323 -1.17 -19.12 -11.42
CA LEU A 323 -0.45 -18.66 -12.61
C LEU A 323 -0.66 -19.55 -13.83
N ASN A 324 -0.80 -20.87 -13.63
CA ASN A 324 -1.02 -21.81 -14.72
C ASN A 324 -2.45 -21.78 -15.28
N HIS A 325 -3.42 -21.31 -14.49
CA HIS A 325 -4.84 -21.32 -14.85
C HIS A 325 -5.49 -19.93 -14.83
N PHE A 326 -4.71 -18.88 -15.02
CA PHE A 326 -5.20 -17.50 -14.87
C PHE A 326 -6.30 -17.12 -15.88
N ASP A 327 -6.33 -17.74 -17.07
CA ASP A 327 -7.30 -17.46 -18.13
C ASP A 327 -8.75 -17.84 -17.75
N THR A 328 -8.96 -18.68 -16.74
CA THR A 328 -10.29 -19.18 -16.37
C THR A 328 -10.99 -18.32 -15.33
N PRO A 329 -10.39 -18.02 -14.13
CA PRO A 329 -11.08 -17.24 -13.12
C PRO A 329 -11.01 -15.72 -13.35
N LEU A 330 -9.98 -15.24 -14.05
CA LEU A 330 -9.73 -13.81 -14.18
C LEU A 330 -10.84 -13.05 -14.90
N PRO A 331 -11.39 -13.51 -16.04
CA PRO A 331 -12.48 -12.81 -16.72
C PRO A 331 -13.72 -12.59 -15.83
N GLU A 332 -14.07 -13.57 -15.00
CA GLU A 332 -15.22 -13.47 -14.08
C GLU A 332 -14.97 -12.40 -13.00
N ILE A 333 -13.76 -12.37 -12.45
CA ILE A 333 -13.34 -11.36 -11.45
C ILE A 333 -13.39 -9.96 -12.06
N ILE A 334 -12.85 -9.79 -13.26
CA ILE A 334 -12.80 -8.49 -13.96
C ILE A 334 -14.19 -8.00 -14.30
N GLU A 335 -15.10 -8.88 -14.74
CA GLU A 335 -16.47 -8.51 -15.05
C GLU A 335 -17.23 -7.98 -13.81
N VAL A 336 -16.97 -8.53 -12.62
CA VAL A 336 -17.55 -7.99 -11.37
C VAL A 336 -17.05 -6.57 -11.14
N TYR A 337 -15.73 -6.32 -11.22
CA TYR A 337 -15.20 -4.98 -11.02
C TYR A 337 -15.64 -3.98 -12.10
N LYS A 338 -15.80 -4.42 -13.34
CA LYS A 338 -16.35 -3.61 -14.44
C LYS A 338 -17.77 -3.13 -14.11
N ARG A 339 -18.69 -4.04 -13.75
CA ARG A 339 -20.05 -3.65 -13.33
C ARG A 339 -20.06 -2.68 -12.18
N ARG A 340 -19.24 -2.93 -11.15
CA ARG A 340 -19.10 -2.03 -9.98
C ARG A 340 -18.59 -0.65 -10.39
N ARG A 341 -17.60 -0.60 -11.29
CA ARG A 341 -17.10 0.65 -11.88
C ARG A 341 -18.23 1.42 -12.55
N ASP A 342 -18.95 0.77 -13.43
CA ASP A 342 -20.00 1.40 -14.24
C ASP A 342 -21.12 1.98 -13.35
N VAL A 343 -21.54 1.22 -12.33
CA VAL A 343 -22.52 1.69 -11.32
C VAL A 343 -22.01 2.92 -10.58
N MET A 344 -20.78 2.86 -10.07
CA MET A 344 -20.22 3.96 -9.29
C MET A 344 -19.98 5.22 -10.14
N ILE A 345 -19.40 5.07 -11.34
CA ILE A 345 -19.17 6.20 -12.25
C ILE A 345 -20.46 6.90 -12.61
N LYS A 346 -21.50 6.13 -12.97
CA LYS A 346 -22.82 6.68 -13.26
C LYS A 346 -23.38 7.46 -12.07
N GLY A 347 -23.42 6.85 -10.88
CA GLY A 347 -23.97 7.48 -9.71
C GLY A 347 -23.20 8.71 -9.24
N LEU A 348 -21.86 8.69 -9.29
CA LEU A 348 -21.02 9.83 -8.93
C LEU A 348 -21.23 11.03 -9.88
N ARG A 349 -21.33 10.78 -11.19
CA ARG A 349 -21.62 11.82 -12.19
C ARG A 349 -23.02 12.40 -12.05
N GLU A 350 -24.02 11.59 -11.72
CA GLU A 350 -25.39 12.05 -11.46
C GLU A 350 -25.48 13.06 -10.29
N ILE A 351 -24.61 12.94 -9.31
CA ILE A 351 -24.54 13.87 -8.15
C ILE A 351 -23.56 15.03 -8.37
N GLY A 352 -22.99 15.16 -9.56
CA GLY A 352 -22.13 16.28 -9.93
C GLY A 352 -20.65 16.12 -9.51
N LEU A 353 -20.21 14.95 -9.08
CA LEU A 353 -18.81 14.70 -8.79
C LEU A 353 -18.00 14.41 -10.08
N GLU A 354 -16.87 15.08 -10.21
CA GLU A 354 -15.96 14.89 -11.34
C GLU A 354 -15.11 13.63 -11.11
N VAL A 355 -15.27 12.64 -11.98
CA VAL A 355 -14.53 11.40 -11.97
C VAL A 355 -14.28 10.91 -13.39
N ASP A 356 -13.03 10.58 -13.66
CA ASP A 356 -12.62 9.94 -14.92
C ASP A 356 -12.94 8.44 -14.85
N GLU A 357 -13.31 7.85 -15.98
CA GLU A 357 -13.60 6.42 -16.05
C GLU A 357 -12.30 5.63 -16.17
N PRO A 358 -11.95 4.79 -15.17
CA PRO A 358 -10.69 4.07 -15.20
C PRO A 358 -10.73 2.93 -16.22
N LYS A 359 -9.67 2.81 -17.02
CA LYS A 359 -9.44 1.67 -17.92
C LYS A 359 -8.84 0.47 -17.17
N ALA A 360 -8.30 0.69 -15.99
CA ALA A 360 -7.67 -0.34 -15.17
C ALA A 360 -7.73 0.03 -13.67
N THR A 361 -7.35 -0.88 -12.82
CA THR A 361 -7.45 -0.89 -11.36
C THR A 361 -8.92 -1.00 -10.88
N PHE A 362 -9.10 -1.16 -9.60
CA PHE A 362 -10.43 -1.07 -8.97
C PHE A 362 -10.54 0.20 -8.10
N TYR A 363 -9.84 1.29 -8.49
CA TYR A 363 -9.92 2.58 -7.82
C TYR A 363 -10.64 3.60 -8.67
N LEU A 364 -11.31 4.53 -7.98
CA LEU A 364 -11.85 5.75 -8.53
C LEU A 364 -11.13 6.92 -7.89
N TRP A 365 -10.55 7.79 -8.70
CA TRP A 365 -9.89 9.01 -8.29
C TRP A 365 -10.83 10.18 -8.54
N ILE A 366 -11.45 10.69 -7.49
CA ILE A 366 -12.60 11.57 -7.53
C ILE A 366 -12.16 12.96 -7.10
N ARG A 367 -12.44 13.97 -7.92
CA ARG A 367 -12.15 15.36 -7.57
C ARG A 367 -13.07 15.84 -6.45
N VAL A 368 -12.48 16.49 -5.46
CA VAL A 368 -13.20 17.07 -4.32
C VAL A 368 -13.94 18.33 -4.79
N PRO A 369 -15.20 18.56 -4.37
CA PRO A 369 -15.93 19.78 -4.67
C PRO A 369 -15.21 21.04 -4.18
N LYS A 370 -15.41 22.17 -4.88
CA LYS A 370 -14.82 23.45 -4.49
C LYS A 370 -15.20 23.82 -3.04
N GLY A 371 -14.23 24.29 -2.29
CA GLY A 371 -14.43 24.71 -0.89
C GLY A 371 -14.08 23.64 0.15
N TYR A 372 -13.75 22.42 -0.26
CA TYR A 372 -13.29 21.36 0.63
C TYR A 372 -11.85 20.97 0.35
N THR A 373 -11.10 20.65 1.39
CA THR A 373 -9.87 19.86 1.29
C THR A 373 -10.21 18.38 1.19
N SER A 374 -9.24 17.55 0.71
CA SER A 374 -9.38 16.09 0.64
C SER A 374 -9.81 15.49 1.98
N ALA A 375 -9.18 15.91 3.07
CA ALA A 375 -9.50 15.45 4.42
C ALA A 375 -10.88 15.89 4.90
N GLN A 376 -11.27 17.13 4.63
CA GLN A 376 -12.60 17.65 5.01
C GLN A 376 -13.72 16.92 4.25
N PHE A 377 -13.52 16.68 2.96
CA PHE A 377 -14.53 15.97 2.17
C PHE A 377 -14.65 14.50 2.59
N ALA A 378 -13.53 13.80 2.80
CA ALA A 378 -13.55 12.43 3.33
C ALA A 378 -14.24 12.35 4.71
N ALA A 379 -14.01 13.32 5.60
CA ALA A 379 -14.68 13.40 6.90
C ALA A 379 -16.19 13.65 6.75
N LEU A 380 -16.61 14.55 5.86
CA LEU A 380 -18.02 14.81 5.54
C LEU A 380 -18.74 13.53 5.08
N LEU A 381 -18.12 12.76 4.17
CA LEU A 381 -18.67 11.51 3.65
C LEU A 381 -18.85 10.48 4.78
N LEU A 382 -17.88 10.39 5.68
CA LEU A 382 -17.94 9.50 6.82
C LEU A 382 -19.04 9.93 7.81
N GLU A 383 -19.07 11.20 8.21
CA GLU A 383 -19.96 11.70 9.26
C GLU A 383 -21.41 11.77 8.81
N ARG A 384 -21.68 12.14 7.56
CA ARG A 384 -23.04 12.32 7.02
C ARG A 384 -23.60 11.11 6.31
N GLY A 385 -22.72 10.32 5.64
CA GLY A 385 -23.11 9.17 4.82
C GLY A 385 -22.70 7.82 5.38
N GLY A 386 -21.83 7.77 6.37
CA GLY A 386 -21.20 6.52 6.79
C GLY A 386 -20.32 5.92 5.70
N ILE A 387 -19.81 6.75 4.77
CA ILE A 387 -19.00 6.31 3.64
C ILE A 387 -17.54 6.61 3.95
N VAL A 388 -16.72 5.55 3.98
CA VAL A 388 -15.27 5.67 4.21
C VAL A 388 -14.57 5.80 2.86
N ALA A 389 -13.97 6.96 2.59
CA ALA A 389 -13.09 7.18 1.44
C ALA A 389 -11.70 7.59 1.93
N THR A 390 -10.68 7.37 1.11
CA THR A 390 -9.30 7.75 1.46
C THR A 390 -9.01 9.15 0.92
N PRO A 391 -8.64 10.12 1.77
CA PRO A 391 -8.25 11.45 1.30
C PRO A 391 -6.97 11.38 0.46
N GLY A 392 -6.93 12.13 -0.63
CA GLY A 392 -5.86 12.04 -1.63
C GLY A 392 -4.50 12.50 -1.11
N ASN A 393 -4.47 13.50 -0.22
CA ASN A 393 -3.24 13.96 0.42
C ASN A 393 -2.55 12.89 1.29
N GLY A 394 -3.24 11.81 1.62
CA GLY A 394 -2.63 10.64 2.26
C GLY A 394 -1.69 9.84 1.36
N PHE A 395 -1.74 10.09 0.04
CA PHE A 395 -0.83 9.49 -0.95
C PHE A 395 0.31 10.44 -1.37
N GLY A 396 0.35 11.66 -0.85
CA GLY A 396 1.29 12.71 -1.17
C GLY A 396 0.60 14.06 -1.35
N GLU A 397 1.36 15.14 -1.32
CA GLU A 397 0.82 16.51 -1.36
C GLU A 397 0.04 16.77 -2.66
N GLU A 398 0.48 16.24 -3.80
CA GLU A 398 -0.20 16.38 -5.08
C GLU A 398 -1.53 15.60 -5.18
N GLY A 399 -1.82 14.77 -4.19
CA GLY A 399 -3.13 14.14 -4.02
C GLY A 399 -4.19 15.06 -3.39
N GLU A 400 -3.81 16.27 -2.93
CA GLU A 400 -4.78 17.23 -2.42
C GLU A 400 -5.79 17.65 -3.50
N GLY A 401 -7.04 17.83 -3.12
CA GLY A 401 -8.14 18.08 -4.04
C GLY A 401 -8.80 16.83 -4.62
N TYR A 402 -8.39 15.64 -4.16
CA TYR A 402 -8.96 14.35 -4.56
C TYR A 402 -9.28 13.46 -3.36
N ILE A 403 -10.16 12.49 -3.58
CA ILE A 403 -10.36 11.32 -2.72
C ILE A 403 -10.26 10.05 -3.57
N ARG A 404 -9.82 8.94 -2.95
CA ARG A 404 -9.84 7.62 -3.58
C ARG A 404 -10.99 6.78 -3.01
N MET A 405 -11.79 6.18 -3.89
CA MET A 405 -12.72 5.10 -3.56
C MET A 405 -12.28 3.80 -4.24
N ALA A 406 -12.54 2.67 -3.58
CA ALA A 406 -12.26 1.34 -4.11
C ALA A 406 -13.54 0.59 -4.43
N LEU A 407 -13.53 -0.20 -5.49
CA LEU A 407 -14.65 -1.03 -5.95
C LEU A 407 -14.70 -2.40 -5.24
N THR A 408 -14.02 -2.54 -4.13
CA THR A 408 -13.84 -3.78 -3.37
C THR A 408 -14.93 -3.98 -2.31
N VAL A 409 -16.17 -3.67 -2.68
CA VAL A 409 -17.37 -3.82 -1.86
C VAL A 409 -18.50 -4.35 -2.75
N ASP A 410 -19.39 -5.14 -2.16
CA ASP A 410 -20.55 -5.69 -2.87
C ASP A 410 -21.35 -4.62 -3.63
N GLU A 411 -21.84 -4.97 -4.84
CA GLU A 411 -22.50 -4.02 -5.73
C GLU A 411 -23.72 -3.35 -5.11
N LYS A 412 -24.50 -4.06 -4.28
CA LYS A 412 -25.67 -3.48 -3.59
C LYS A 412 -25.24 -2.43 -2.57
N ARG A 413 -24.11 -2.69 -1.88
CA ARG A 413 -23.55 -1.70 -0.93
C ARG A 413 -22.99 -0.49 -1.68
N LEU A 414 -22.44 -0.66 -2.88
CA LEU A 414 -22.01 0.48 -3.71
C LEU A 414 -23.20 1.30 -4.21
N GLN A 415 -24.30 0.68 -4.61
CA GLN A 415 -25.54 1.35 -4.96
C GLN A 415 -26.09 2.12 -3.75
N GLU A 416 -26.08 1.50 -2.57
CA GLU A 416 -26.49 2.16 -1.32
C GLU A 416 -25.56 3.36 -1.01
N ALA A 417 -24.25 3.26 -1.24
CA ALA A 417 -23.34 4.39 -1.07
C ALA A 417 -23.74 5.57 -1.96
N ILE A 418 -24.10 5.34 -3.21
CA ILE A 418 -24.61 6.38 -4.11
C ILE A 418 -25.90 7.00 -3.57
N GLU A 419 -26.87 6.20 -3.09
CA GLU A 419 -28.12 6.72 -2.52
C GLU A 419 -27.88 7.54 -1.22
N ARG A 420 -26.87 7.19 -0.44
CA ARG A 420 -26.44 7.99 0.73
C ARG A 420 -25.79 9.30 0.29
N LEU A 421 -24.93 9.25 -0.75
CA LEU A 421 -24.27 10.44 -1.32
C LEU A 421 -25.29 11.46 -1.88
N LYS A 422 -26.36 11.01 -2.55
CA LYS A 422 -27.44 11.88 -3.05
C LYS A 422 -28.11 12.74 -1.96
N LYS A 423 -28.05 12.31 -0.71
CA LYS A 423 -28.63 13.02 0.43
C LYS A 423 -27.67 14.04 1.06
N ILE A 424 -26.40 14.03 0.67
CA ILE A 424 -25.37 14.94 1.18
C ILE A 424 -25.31 16.17 0.25
N LYS A 425 -25.51 17.35 0.84
CA LYS A 425 -25.26 18.60 0.14
C LYS A 425 -23.80 19.02 0.35
N PHE A 426 -23.06 19.23 -0.74
CA PHE A 426 -21.68 19.69 -0.76
C PHE A 426 -21.44 20.72 -1.86
#